data_8d9e057c4e7f014c8edef5406f40c86d
#
_entry.id   8d9e057c4e7f014c8edef5406f40c86d
#
_cell.length_a   1.000
_cell.length_b   1.000
_cell.length_c   1.000
_cell.angle_alpha   90.00
_cell.angle_beta   90.00
_cell.angle_gamma   90.00
#
_symmetry.space_group_name_H-M   'P 1'
#
loop_
_entity.id
_entity.type
_entity.pdbx_description
1 polymer ?
#
loop_
_entity_poly.entity_id
_entity_poly.type
_entity_poly.pdbx_seq_one_letter_code
_entity_poly.pdbx_strand_id
1 'polypeptide(L)'
;ILHWQVVGDNDKLLAEGNKEVNCAPHATADVTLGKVALPANVREGYLNLSWTRKEALPMVGTDWEVAYDQFVLPGTKGSTAYLPAKAGQTAFTVDKETGALNSLTLDGQELLATPVTLSLFRPATDNDNRDRNGAYLWRKAGLNQLTQKVVSLKDGKKAATAKVEILNAKGMKVGDADFAYSLNSAGALKVKVTFRPDTAVVKSMARLGLTFEMNDTYGNVAYLGRGDNETYSDRMQSGKIALYQTTAERMFHYYVTPQSTGNRTDVRWMKLTDETGQGIFVDSNRPFQFSVIPFADDVLEKARHINDLERNGHVTVHLDAEQAGVGTATCGPGVQPQYRVPVTEQS
;
A
#
# COMPACT_ATOMS: atom_id res chain seq x y z
N ILE A 1 -7.01 9.55 32.16
CA ILE A 1 -8.36 9.23 31.66
C ILE A 1 -8.21 8.38 30.41
N LEU A 2 -8.91 7.27 30.34
CA LEU A 2 -9.08 6.48 29.13
C LEU A 2 -10.30 6.99 28.36
N HIS A 3 -10.09 7.36 27.13
CA HIS A 3 -11.14 7.60 26.14
C HIS A 3 -11.15 6.41 25.18
N TRP A 4 -12.34 5.89 24.90
CA TRP A 4 -12.47 4.78 23.96
C TRP A 4 -13.59 5.03 22.97
N GLN A 5 -13.39 4.60 21.73
CA GLN A 5 -14.36 4.67 20.65
C GLN A 5 -14.33 3.40 19.83
N VAL A 6 -15.50 2.92 19.41
CA VAL A 6 -15.64 1.89 18.39
C VAL A 6 -16.18 2.54 17.13
N VAL A 7 -15.38 2.50 16.07
CA VAL A 7 -15.71 3.07 14.76
C VAL A 7 -15.81 1.93 13.75
N GLY A 8 -16.84 1.94 12.90
CA GLY A 8 -16.99 0.95 11.82
C GLY A 8 -16.10 1.29 10.62
N ASP A 9 -15.91 0.30 9.73
CA ASP A 9 -15.19 0.46 8.45
C ASP A 9 -15.86 1.45 7.47
N ASN A 10 -17.03 1.94 7.79
CA ASN A 10 -17.77 3.01 7.10
C ASN A 10 -17.64 4.37 7.80
N ASP A 11 -16.66 4.52 8.69
CA ASP A 11 -16.37 5.72 9.50
C ASP A 11 -17.50 6.15 10.45
N LYS A 12 -18.44 5.25 10.75
CA LYS A 12 -19.51 5.55 11.71
C LYS A 12 -19.08 5.23 13.11
N LEU A 13 -19.24 6.19 14.01
CA LEU A 13 -19.11 5.97 15.45
C LEU A 13 -20.24 5.04 15.91
N LEU A 14 -19.87 3.91 16.50
CA LEU A 14 -20.79 2.87 16.98
C LEU A 14 -21.00 2.93 18.48
N ALA A 15 -19.94 3.25 19.21
CA ALA A 15 -19.96 3.44 20.66
C ALA A 15 -18.74 4.26 21.10
N GLU A 16 -18.88 4.95 22.21
CA GLU A 16 -17.78 5.67 22.85
C GLU A 16 -17.99 5.79 24.37
N GLY A 17 -16.94 6.15 25.06
CA GLY A 17 -17.01 6.45 26.48
C GLY A 17 -15.67 6.88 27.06
N ASN A 18 -15.73 7.34 28.30
CA ASN A 18 -14.57 7.76 29.06
C ASN A 18 -14.53 7.02 30.39
N LYS A 19 -13.34 6.74 30.88
CA LYS A 19 -13.16 6.08 32.18
C LYS A 19 -11.93 6.62 32.90
N GLU A 20 -12.13 7.00 34.13
CA GLU A 20 -11.01 7.30 34.99
C GLU A 20 -10.35 5.99 35.44
N VAL A 21 -9.05 5.89 35.26
CA VAL A 21 -8.25 4.71 35.61
C VAL A 21 -7.16 5.12 36.57
N ASN A 22 -7.09 4.39 37.68
CA ASN A 22 -6.01 4.50 38.66
C ASN A 22 -5.22 3.19 38.63
N CYS A 23 -3.94 3.27 38.30
CA CYS A 23 -3.02 2.14 38.33
C CYS A 23 -1.69 2.61 38.93
N ALA A 24 -1.20 1.87 39.93
CA ALA A 24 0.10 2.19 40.51
C ALA A 24 1.24 1.91 39.54
N PRO A 25 2.40 2.57 39.67
CA PRO A 25 3.59 2.26 38.91
C PRO A 25 3.93 0.77 38.95
N HIS A 26 4.27 0.17 37.82
CA HIS A 26 4.61 -1.25 37.65
C HIS A 26 3.45 -2.22 37.98
N ALA A 27 2.22 -1.75 38.14
CA ALA A 27 1.02 -2.57 38.34
C ALA A 27 0.22 -2.71 37.04
N THR A 28 -0.73 -3.65 37.05
CA THR A 28 -1.72 -3.86 35.99
C THR A 28 -3.11 -3.66 36.55
N ALA A 29 -4.00 -3.05 35.80
CA ALA A 29 -5.41 -2.88 36.16
C ALA A 29 -6.32 -3.28 34.99
N ASP A 30 -7.34 -4.09 35.30
CA ASP A 30 -8.36 -4.46 34.31
C ASP A 30 -9.41 -3.35 34.17
N VAL A 31 -9.71 -2.98 32.94
CA VAL A 31 -10.70 -1.95 32.63
C VAL A 31 -11.78 -2.53 31.74
N THR A 32 -13.00 -2.66 32.27
CA THR A 32 -14.15 -3.10 31.48
C THR A 32 -14.75 -1.92 30.73
N LEU A 33 -14.82 -1.98 29.41
CA LEU A 33 -15.37 -0.94 28.54
C LEU A 33 -16.87 -1.12 28.26
N GLY A 34 -17.40 -2.31 28.45
CA GLY A 34 -18.79 -2.66 28.11
C GLY A 34 -18.88 -3.64 26.96
N LYS A 35 -20.10 -3.86 26.47
CA LYS A 35 -20.37 -4.73 25.31
C LYS A 35 -20.75 -3.88 24.12
N VAL A 36 -20.08 -4.06 22.99
CA VAL A 36 -20.40 -3.41 21.74
C VAL A 36 -20.72 -4.50 20.71
N ALA A 37 -21.90 -4.42 20.11
CA ALA A 37 -22.27 -5.27 18.99
C ALA A 37 -22.01 -4.51 17.68
N LEU A 38 -21.27 -5.12 16.77
CA LEU A 38 -21.11 -4.55 15.44
C LEU A 38 -22.37 -4.79 14.60
N PRO A 39 -22.92 -3.77 13.93
CA PRO A 39 -24.03 -3.92 13.00
C PRO A 39 -23.69 -4.89 11.86
N ALA A 40 -24.69 -5.59 11.32
CA ALA A 40 -24.50 -6.60 10.27
C ALA A 40 -23.87 -6.04 8.96
N ASN A 41 -23.99 -4.74 8.73
CA ASN A 41 -23.40 -4.05 7.58
C ASN A 41 -21.99 -3.50 7.83
N VAL A 42 -21.41 -3.74 9.01
CA VAL A 42 -20.05 -3.39 9.38
C VAL A 42 -19.18 -4.64 9.30
N ARG A 43 -18.14 -4.61 8.49
CA ARG A 43 -17.22 -5.75 8.25
C ARG A 43 -16.13 -5.82 9.29
N GLU A 44 -15.64 -4.66 9.67
CA GLU A 44 -14.66 -4.48 10.73
C GLU A 44 -15.05 -3.30 11.59
N GLY A 45 -14.86 -3.43 12.89
CA GLY A 45 -14.87 -2.32 13.83
C GLY A 45 -13.45 -2.03 14.29
N TYR A 46 -13.19 -0.79 14.65
CA TYR A 46 -11.92 -0.37 15.21
C TYR A 46 -12.15 0.18 16.61
N LEU A 47 -11.66 -0.53 17.62
CA LEU A 47 -11.63 -0.03 18.99
C LEU A 47 -10.40 0.86 19.13
N ASN A 48 -10.63 2.14 19.20
CA ASN A 48 -9.60 3.15 19.45
C ASN A 48 -9.54 3.44 20.95
N LEU A 49 -8.36 3.37 21.52
CA LEU A 49 -8.06 3.75 22.90
C LEU A 49 -7.15 4.97 22.89
N SER A 50 -7.46 5.96 23.70
CA SER A 50 -6.65 7.16 23.87
C SER A 50 -6.55 7.48 25.36
N TRP A 51 -5.36 7.78 25.82
CA TRP A 51 -5.08 8.09 27.20
C TRP A 51 -4.67 9.54 27.34
N THR A 52 -5.38 10.30 28.18
CA THR A 52 -5.05 11.68 28.50
C THR A 52 -4.78 11.84 29.98
N ARG A 53 -4.19 12.95 30.35
CA ARG A 53 -3.91 13.28 31.75
C ARG A 53 -5.18 13.83 32.45
N LYS A 54 -5.27 13.59 33.77
CA LYS A 54 -6.29 14.26 34.59
C LYS A 54 -5.93 15.71 34.87
N GLU A 55 -4.66 16.01 35.00
CA GLU A 55 -4.14 17.32 35.36
C GLU A 55 -3.22 17.84 34.28
N ALA A 56 -3.32 19.13 34.00
CA ALA A 56 -2.42 19.81 33.09
C ALA A 56 -1.00 19.86 33.66
N LEU A 57 -0.01 19.75 32.79
CA LEU A 57 1.38 20.09 33.12
C LEU A 57 1.73 21.46 32.50
N PRO A 58 2.79 22.12 33.00
CA PRO A 58 3.31 23.28 32.30
C PRO A 58 3.54 22.95 30.82
N MET A 59 3.00 23.75 29.92
CA MET A 59 3.07 23.61 28.45
C MET A 59 2.31 22.42 27.85
N VAL A 60 1.63 21.59 28.66
CA VAL A 60 0.85 20.43 28.19
C VAL A 60 -0.53 20.42 28.84
N GLY A 61 -1.57 20.58 28.04
CA GLY A 61 -2.97 20.53 28.52
C GLY A 61 -3.42 19.17 28.98
N THR A 62 -4.63 19.09 29.52
CA THR A 62 -5.27 17.83 29.93
C THR A 62 -5.74 16.99 28.74
N ASP A 63 -5.92 17.61 27.57
CA ASP A 63 -6.31 17.00 26.29
C ASP A 63 -5.14 16.34 25.52
N TRP A 64 -3.92 16.47 26.05
CA TRP A 64 -2.75 15.86 25.43
C TRP A 64 -2.83 14.32 25.52
N GLU A 65 -2.81 13.65 24.34
CA GLU A 65 -2.76 12.19 24.26
C GLU A 65 -1.38 11.68 24.67
N VAL A 66 -1.28 10.97 25.79
CA VAL A 66 -0.02 10.42 26.30
C VAL A 66 0.27 9.03 25.77
N ALA A 67 -0.77 8.30 25.37
CA ALA A 67 -0.67 6.99 24.74
C ALA A 67 -1.95 6.70 23.96
N TYR A 68 -1.85 5.85 22.95
CA TYR A 68 -3.00 5.30 22.24
C TYR A 68 -2.76 3.85 21.83
N ASP A 69 -3.83 3.16 21.52
CA ASP A 69 -3.80 1.85 20.87
C ASP A 69 -5.05 1.66 20.02
N GLN A 70 -5.01 0.69 19.11
CA GLN A 70 -6.14 0.34 18.27
C GLN A 70 -6.24 -1.17 18.10
N PHE A 71 -7.45 -1.70 18.26
CA PHE A 71 -7.75 -3.10 18.05
C PHE A 71 -8.78 -3.27 16.95
N VAL A 72 -8.50 -4.20 16.04
CA VAL A 72 -9.47 -4.59 14.99
C VAL A 72 -10.46 -5.57 15.59
N LEU A 73 -11.74 -5.21 15.53
CA LEU A 73 -12.86 -6.06 15.92
C LEU A 73 -13.45 -6.71 14.67
N PRO A 74 -13.36 -8.04 14.53
CA PRO A 74 -13.91 -8.70 13.35
C PRO A 74 -15.44 -8.57 13.34
N GLY A 75 -15.97 -8.13 12.21
CA GLY A 75 -17.40 -8.04 11.98
C GLY A 75 -18.00 -9.36 11.50
N THR A 76 -19.20 -9.29 10.93
CA THR A 76 -19.94 -10.46 10.47
C THR A 76 -19.22 -11.10 9.28
N LYS A 77 -18.94 -12.41 9.35
CA LYS A 77 -18.42 -13.19 8.23
C LYS A 77 -19.40 -13.15 7.07
N GLY A 78 -18.93 -12.81 5.89
CA GLY A 78 -19.72 -12.81 4.66
C GLY A 78 -19.99 -11.43 4.08
N SER A 79 -19.35 -10.39 4.56
CA SER A 79 -19.46 -9.07 3.95
C SER A 79 -18.85 -9.08 2.53
N THR A 80 -19.57 -8.49 1.61
CA THR A 80 -19.22 -8.30 0.20
C THR A 80 -17.96 -7.45 0.03
N ALA A 81 -17.31 -7.52 -1.13
CA ALA A 81 -16.19 -6.67 -1.48
C ALA A 81 -16.50 -5.17 -1.26
N TYR A 82 -15.48 -4.37 -0.99
CA TYR A 82 -15.63 -2.91 -0.86
C TYR A 82 -15.95 -2.23 -2.19
N LEU A 83 -15.79 -2.95 -3.30
CA LEU A 83 -16.06 -2.46 -4.64
C LEU A 83 -17.49 -1.90 -4.78
N PRO A 84 -17.67 -0.83 -5.55
CA PRO A 84 -18.97 -0.35 -5.95
C PRO A 84 -19.81 -1.46 -6.58
N ALA A 85 -21.14 -1.44 -6.38
CA ALA A 85 -22.04 -2.44 -6.94
C ALA A 85 -21.99 -2.50 -8.48
N LYS A 86 -21.62 -1.40 -9.13
CA LYS A 86 -21.46 -1.28 -10.57
C LYS A 86 -20.37 -0.25 -10.90
N ALA A 87 -19.40 -0.64 -11.70
CA ALA A 87 -18.51 0.26 -12.39
C ALA A 87 -19.16 0.76 -13.70
N GLY A 88 -18.59 1.78 -14.35
CA GLY A 88 -18.93 2.16 -15.71
C GLY A 88 -18.58 1.06 -16.73
N GLN A 89 -18.64 1.40 -18.01
CA GLN A 89 -18.23 0.49 -19.08
C GLN A 89 -16.71 0.34 -19.08
N THR A 90 -16.21 -0.72 -18.45
CA THR A 90 -14.79 -1.04 -18.36
C THR A 90 -14.35 -1.91 -19.53
N ALA A 91 -13.22 -1.57 -20.13
CA ALA A 91 -12.52 -2.44 -21.08
C ALA A 91 -11.03 -2.45 -20.78
N PHE A 92 -10.33 -3.49 -21.21
CA PHE A 92 -8.89 -3.63 -21.02
C PHE A 92 -8.23 -4.33 -22.20
N THR A 93 -6.94 -4.10 -22.36
CA THR A 93 -6.09 -4.83 -23.31
C THR A 93 -4.77 -5.24 -22.64
N VAL A 94 -4.19 -6.32 -23.15
CA VAL A 94 -2.92 -6.88 -22.69
C VAL A 94 -1.92 -6.81 -23.85
N ASP A 95 -0.74 -6.31 -23.56
CA ASP A 95 0.35 -6.24 -24.54
C ASP A 95 0.84 -7.65 -24.91
N LYS A 96 1.03 -7.91 -26.20
CA LYS A 96 1.34 -9.25 -26.71
C LYS A 96 2.79 -9.68 -26.51
N GLU A 97 3.69 -8.75 -26.31
CA GLU A 97 5.11 -9.00 -26.13
C GLU A 97 5.48 -9.13 -24.66
N THR A 98 4.83 -8.32 -23.82
CA THR A 98 5.13 -8.22 -22.39
C THR A 98 4.12 -8.91 -21.48
N GLY A 99 2.89 -9.15 -21.96
CA GLY A 99 1.81 -9.70 -21.12
C GLY A 99 1.27 -8.72 -20.08
N ALA A 100 1.72 -7.47 -20.11
CA ALA A 100 1.29 -6.43 -19.19
C ALA A 100 -0.08 -5.88 -19.57
N LEU A 101 -0.89 -5.44 -18.61
CA LEU A 101 -2.09 -4.65 -18.82
C LEU A 101 -1.65 -3.29 -19.36
N ASN A 102 -1.86 -3.03 -20.65
CA ASN A 102 -1.37 -1.82 -21.32
C ASN A 102 -2.45 -0.78 -21.62
N SER A 103 -3.72 -1.13 -21.42
CA SER A 103 -4.84 -0.18 -21.47
C SER A 103 -5.94 -0.63 -20.49
N LEU A 104 -6.49 0.33 -19.78
CA LEU A 104 -7.67 0.17 -18.94
C LEU A 104 -8.56 1.39 -19.16
N THR A 105 -9.70 1.20 -19.81
CA THR A 105 -10.64 2.29 -20.07
C THR A 105 -11.89 2.19 -19.21
N LEU A 106 -12.39 3.34 -18.78
CA LEU A 106 -13.69 3.50 -18.14
C LEU A 106 -14.53 4.48 -18.97
N ASP A 107 -15.68 4.00 -19.47
CA ASP A 107 -16.57 4.78 -20.35
C ASP A 107 -15.87 5.38 -21.56
N GLY A 108 -14.87 4.66 -22.09
CA GLY A 108 -14.04 5.04 -23.24
C GLY A 108 -12.84 5.94 -22.92
N GLN A 109 -12.68 6.38 -21.67
CA GLN A 109 -11.53 7.18 -21.24
C GLN A 109 -10.39 6.27 -20.76
N GLU A 110 -9.18 6.46 -21.29
CA GLU A 110 -7.98 5.75 -20.84
C GLU A 110 -7.55 6.24 -19.45
N LEU A 111 -7.27 5.30 -18.56
CA LEU A 111 -6.86 5.57 -17.18
C LEU A 111 -5.35 5.41 -16.99
N LEU A 112 -4.69 4.57 -17.78
CA LEU A 112 -3.27 4.27 -17.63
C LEU A 112 -2.43 5.19 -18.53
N ALA A 113 -1.40 5.79 -17.97
CA ALA A 113 -0.35 6.47 -18.72
C ALA A 113 0.79 5.51 -19.11
N THR A 114 1.03 4.49 -18.29
CA THR A 114 2.00 3.43 -18.55
C THR A 114 1.40 2.04 -18.27
N PRO A 115 1.91 0.97 -18.91
CA PRO A 115 1.46 -0.39 -18.62
C PRO A 115 1.64 -0.78 -17.15
N VAL A 116 0.73 -1.62 -16.63
CA VAL A 116 0.86 -2.20 -15.30
C VAL A 116 1.88 -3.32 -15.31
N THR A 117 2.97 -3.17 -14.59
CA THR A 117 4.09 -4.11 -14.55
C THR A 117 4.40 -4.61 -13.14
N LEU A 118 5.12 -5.73 -13.04
CA LEU A 118 5.63 -6.24 -11.78
C LEU A 118 6.68 -5.29 -11.21
N SER A 119 6.58 -4.98 -9.92
CA SER A 119 7.55 -4.17 -9.19
C SER A 119 8.15 -4.97 -8.03
N LEU A 120 9.49 -5.07 -8.01
CA LEU A 120 10.29 -5.76 -6.98
C LEU A 120 11.27 -4.81 -6.29
N PHE A 121 11.31 -3.56 -6.71
CA PHE A 121 12.27 -2.55 -6.30
C PHE A 121 11.55 -1.31 -5.74
N ARG A 122 12.22 -0.58 -4.87
CA ARG A 122 11.85 0.80 -4.48
C ARG A 122 13.08 1.69 -4.57
N PRO A 123 12.94 2.99 -4.87
CA PRO A 123 14.02 3.96 -4.71
C PRO A 123 14.59 3.85 -3.30
N ALA A 124 15.90 3.57 -3.21
CA ALA A 124 16.49 3.14 -1.95
C ALA A 124 16.48 4.24 -0.90
N THR A 125 16.01 3.91 0.31
CA THR A 125 16.15 4.80 1.47
C THR A 125 17.59 4.83 1.97
N ASP A 126 17.93 5.79 2.82
CA ASP A 126 19.24 5.85 3.45
C ASP A 126 19.57 4.55 4.22
N ASN A 127 18.56 3.97 4.88
CA ASN A 127 18.70 2.69 5.56
C ASN A 127 18.89 1.53 4.58
N ASP A 128 18.15 1.50 3.47
CA ASP A 128 18.31 0.46 2.45
C ASP A 128 19.73 0.43 1.87
N ASN A 129 20.34 1.60 1.68
CA ASN A 129 21.72 1.73 1.18
C ASN A 129 22.76 1.23 2.19
N ARG A 130 22.43 1.14 3.47
CA ARG A 130 23.29 0.64 4.55
C ARG A 130 22.99 -0.79 4.98
N ASP A 131 21.78 -1.30 4.66
CA ASP A 131 21.42 -2.69 4.96
C ASP A 131 22.14 -3.66 4.01
N ARG A 132 22.79 -4.68 4.58
CA ARG A 132 23.46 -5.75 3.80
C ARG A 132 22.51 -6.55 2.92
N ASN A 133 21.23 -6.61 3.27
CA ASN A 133 20.18 -7.28 2.51
C ASN A 133 19.28 -6.29 1.72
N GLY A 134 19.67 -5.03 1.67
CA GLY A 134 18.92 -3.94 1.05
C GLY A 134 19.35 -3.64 -0.38
N ALA A 135 19.48 -2.36 -0.67
CA ALA A 135 19.63 -1.81 -2.01
C ALA A 135 20.79 -2.40 -2.84
N TYR A 136 21.90 -2.75 -2.21
CA TYR A 136 23.02 -3.40 -2.91
C TYR A 136 22.58 -4.72 -3.60
N LEU A 137 21.84 -5.57 -2.88
CA LEU A 137 21.39 -6.86 -3.45
C LEU A 137 20.33 -6.65 -4.53
N TRP A 138 19.44 -5.68 -4.37
CA TRP A 138 18.41 -5.35 -5.34
C TRP A 138 19.03 -4.86 -6.66
N ARG A 139 19.98 -3.93 -6.59
CA ARG A 139 20.70 -3.41 -7.76
C ARG A 139 21.60 -4.47 -8.39
N LYS A 140 22.25 -5.33 -7.59
CA LYS A 140 23.05 -6.44 -8.08
C LYS A 140 22.23 -7.43 -8.91
N ALA A 141 21.00 -7.72 -8.48
CA ALA A 141 20.05 -8.54 -9.24
C ALA A 141 19.38 -7.78 -10.40
N GLY A 142 19.54 -6.44 -10.47
CA GLY A 142 18.96 -5.58 -11.51
C GLY A 142 17.45 -5.41 -11.36
N LEU A 143 16.91 -5.46 -10.12
CA LEU A 143 15.46 -5.36 -9.85
C LEU A 143 14.91 -3.95 -10.11
N ASN A 144 15.75 -2.95 -10.24
CA ASN A 144 15.38 -1.56 -10.54
C ASN A 144 15.04 -1.31 -12.03
N GLN A 145 15.30 -2.26 -12.90
CA GLN A 145 15.01 -2.16 -14.33
C GLN A 145 14.56 -3.53 -14.84
N LEU A 146 13.29 -3.83 -14.68
CA LEU A 146 12.69 -5.08 -15.10
C LEU A 146 11.98 -4.93 -16.44
N THR A 147 12.03 -5.98 -17.24
CA THR A 147 11.22 -6.17 -18.42
C THR A 147 10.49 -7.51 -18.36
N GLN A 148 9.35 -7.61 -19.00
CA GLN A 148 8.55 -8.82 -19.10
C GLN A 148 8.62 -9.34 -20.53
N LYS A 149 8.74 -10.65 -20.69
CA LYS A 149 8.74 -11.32 -21.99
C LYS A 149 7.74 -12.47 -21.97
N VAL A 150 6.78 -12.42 -22.87
CA VAL A 150 5.73 -13.44 -22.96
C VAL A 150 6.32 -14.78 -23.38
N VAL A 151 5.98 -15.83 -22.63
CA VAL A 151 6.19 -17.24 -22.97
C VAL A 151 4.91 -17.82 -23.55
N SER A 152 3.75 -17.47 -23.00
CA SER A 152 2.45 -17.84 -23.57
C SER A 152 1.40 -16.79 -23.20
N LEU A 153 0.50 -16.52 -24.12
CA LEU A 153 -0.60 -15.57 -23.95
C LEU A 153 -1.88 -16.18 -24.49
N LYS A 154 -2.93 -16.10 -23.66
CA LYS A 154 -4.33 -16.28 -24.09
C LYS A 154 -5.01 -14.94 -23.89
N ASP A 155 -5.39 -14.31 -24.98
CA ASP A 155 -5.99 -12.97 -24.96
C ASP A 155 -7.45 -13.02 -25.38
N GLY A 156 -8.30 -12.30 -24.66
CA GLY A 156 -9.72 -12.20 -24.92
C GLY A 156 -10.36 -10.99 -24.23
N LYS A 157 -11.47 -10.51 -24.77
CA LYS A 157 -12.14 -9.26 -24.35
C LYS A 157 -12.57 -9.22 -22.87
N LYS A 158 -12.82 -10.37 -22.23
CA LYS A 158 -13.28 -10.45 -20.84
C LYS A 158 -12.29 -11.17 -19.92
N ALA A 159 -11.33 -11.87 -20.48
CA ALA A 159 -10.31 -12.56 -19.72
C ALA A 159 -9.05 -12.74 -20.56
N ALA A 160 -7.90 -12.59 -19.92
CA ALA A 160 -6.60 -12.89 -20.52
C ALA A 160 -5.69 -13.56 -19.49
N THR A 161 -4.77 -14.40 -19.97
CA THR A 161 -3.73 -14.98 -19.11
C THR A 161 -2.39 -14.93 -19.83
N ALA A 162 -1.36 -14.45 -19.16
CA ALA A 162 0.00 -14.39 -19.69
C ALA A 162 0.97 -15.12 -18.74
N LYS A 163 1.81 -15.97 -19.30
CA LYS A 163 3.01 -16.47 -18.62
C LYS A 163 4.20 -15.73 -19.18
N VAL A 164 4.99 -15.14 -18.28
CA VAL A 164 6.10 -14.28 -18.69
C VAL A 164 7.37 -14.63 -17.94
N GLU A 165 8.51 -14.47 -18.61
CA GLU A 165 9.80 -14.34 -17.96
C GLU A 165 10.02 -12.90 -17.51
N ILE A 166 10.53 -12.74 -16.30
CA ILE A 166 10.95 -11.43 -15.78
C ILE A 166 12.45 -11.32 -15.95
N LEU A 167 12.88 -10.35 -16.71
CA LEU A 167 14.28 -10.13 -17.06
C LEU A 167 14.77 -8.80 -16.49
N ASN A 168 16.03 -8.73 -16.06
CA ASN A 168 16.68 -7.47 -15.75
C ASN A 168 17.23 -6.79 -17.01
N ALA A 169 17.75 -5.55 -16.86
CA ALA A 169 18.31 -4.77 -17.96
C ALA A 169 19.46 -5.45 -18.74
N LYS A 170 20.09 -6.49 -18.14
CA LYS A 170 21.15 -7.29 -18.80
C LYS A 170 20.59 -8.51 -19.52
N GLY A 171 19.25 -8.67 -19.56
CA GLY A 171 18.59 -9.83 -20.13
C GLY A 171 18.67 -11.09 -19.28
N MET A 172 19.14 -11.00 -18.02
CA MET A 172 19.20 -12.13 -17.12
C MET A 172 17.83 -12.34 -16.48
N LYS A 173 17.36 -13.58 -16.45
CA LYS A 173 16.10 -13.96 -15.84
C LYS A 173 16.19 -13.85 -14.32
N VAL A 174 15.25 -13.14 -13.73
CA VAL A 174 15.10 -12.96 -12.28
C VAL A 174 13.93 -13.76 -11.72
N GLY A 175 13.09 -14.31 -12.58
CA GLY A 175 11.98 -15.18 -12.21
C GLY A 175 10.96 -15.37 -13.32
N ASP A 176 9.87 -16.07 -12.99
CA ASP A 176 8.71 -16.25 -13.85
C ASP A 176 7.48 -15.63 -13.18
N ALA A 177 6.54 -15.10 -13.97
CA ALA A 177 5.27 -14.64 -13.45
C ALA A 177 4.09 -15.11 -14.32
N ASP A 178 2.97 -15.41 -13.64
CA ASP A 178 1.69 -15.69 -14.28
C ASP A 178 0.75 -14.51 -13.98
N PHE A 179 0.22 -13.89 -15.01
CA PHE A 179 -0.81 -12.85 -14.92
C PHE A 179 -2.14 -13.43 -15.36
N ALA A 180 -3.20 -13.18 -14.60
CA ALA A 180 -4.55 -13.50 -14.98
C ALA A 180 -5.46 -12.27 -14.79
N TYR A 181 -6.10 -11.89 -15.85
CA TYR A 181 -7.03 -10.75 -15.94
C TYR A 181 -8.44 -11.28 -16.19
N SER A 182 -9.42 -10.79 -15.45
CA SER A 182 -10.81 -11.16 -15.69
C SER A 182 -11.77 -10.02 -15.34
N LEU A 183 -12.62 -9.66 -16.30
CA LEU A 183 -13.65 -8.65 -16.16
C LEU A 183 -14.98 -9.30 -15.79
N ASN A 184 -15.52 -8.93 -14.65
CA ASN A 184 -16.81 -9.43 -14.20
C ASN A 184 -18.00 -8.68 -14.83
N SER A 185 -19.22 -9.15 -14.59
CA SER A 185 -20.45 -8.53 -15.11
C SER A 185 -20.77 -7.15 -14.52
N ALA A 186 -20.17 -6.81 -13.38
CA ALA A 186 -20.29 -5.49 -12.75
C ALA A 186 -19.29 -4.47 -13.28
N GLY A 187 -18.40 -4.85 -14.20
CA GLY A 187 -17.37 -3.98 -14.78
C GLY A 187 -16.08 -3.91 -13.94
N ALA A 188 -15.92 -4.75 -12.92
CA ALA A 188 -14.68 -4.79 -12.15
C ALA A 188 -13.65 -5.73 -12.82
N LEU A 189 -12.43 -5.21 -13.02
CA LEU A 189 -11.30 -5.99 -13.52
C LEU A 189 -10.56 -6.62 -12.33
N LYS A 190 -10.52 -7.94 -12.28
CA LYS A 190 -9.69 -8.69 -11.36
C LYS A 190 -8.34 -8.98 -11.99
N VAL A 191 -7.27 -8.59 -11.30
CA VAL A 191 -5.89 -8.91 -11.67
C VAL A 191 -5.33 -9.87 -10.62
N LYS A 192 -4.82 -11.02 -11.04
CA LYS A 192 -4.09 -11.95 -10.20
C LYS A 192 -2.70 -12.15 -10.77
N VAL A 193 -1.68 -12.02 -9.92
CA VAL A 193 -0.28 -12.27 -10.29
C VAL A 193 0.29 -13.32 -9.36
N THR A 194 1.02 -14.26 -9.94
CA THR A 194 1.85 -15.23 -9.19
C THR A 194 3.28 -15.07 -9.66
N PHE A 195 4.19 -14.73 -8.75
CA PHE A 195 5.61 -14.55 -9.05
C PHE A 195 6.44 -15.67 -8.42
N ARG A 196 7.37 -16.21 -9.20
CA ARG A 196 8.34 -17.23 -8.78
C ARG A 196 9.75 -16.70 -9.01
N PRO A 197 10.42 -16.20 -7.97
CA PRO A 197 11.78 -15.68 -8.09
C PRO A 197 12.79 -16.79 -8.43
N ASP A 198 13.77 -16.47 -9.26
CA ASP A 198 15.00 -17.26 -9.35
C ASP A 198 15.86 -16.96 -8.12
N THR A 199 15.83 -17.85 -7.14
CA THR A 199 16.56 -17.70 -5.87
C THR A 199 18.08 -17.77 -6.02
N ALA A 200 18.60 -18.20 -7.18
CA ALA A 200 20.03 -18.10 -7.48
C ALA A 200 20.44 -16.64 -7.73
N VAL A 201 19.54 -15.84 -8.32
CA VAL A 201 19.76 -14.45 -8.70
C VAL A 201 19.20 -13.48 -7.65
N VAL A 202 17.93 -13.66 -7.27
CA VAL A 202 17.24 -12.80 -6.32
C VAL A 202 17.50 -13.28 -4.89
N LYS A 203 18.25 -12.52 -4.11
CA LYS A 203 18.55 -12.83 -2.70
C LYS A 203 17.73 -11.97 -1.73
N SER A 204 17.18 -10.88 -2.20
CA SER A 204 16.36 -9.93 -1.46
C SER A 204 15.57 -9.11 -2.46
N MET A 205 14.39 -8.63 -2.08
CA MET A 205 13.59 -7.68 -2.86
C MET A 205 12.92 -6.67 -1.93
N ALA A 206 12.68 -5.46 -2.45
CA ALA A 206 12.11 -4.36 -1.69
C ALA A 206 10.61 -4.50 -1.52
N ARG A 207 9.94 -4.97 -2.55
CA ARG A 207 8.49 -5.16 -2.61
C ARG A 207 8.12 -6.33 -3.51
N LEU A 208 6.89 -6.76 -3.39
CA LEU A 208 6.20 -7.58 -4.36
C LEU A 208 4.87 -6.91 -4.67
N GLY A 209 4.78 -6.29 -5.82
CA GLY A 209 3.61 -5.51 -6.19
C GLY A 209 3.53 -5.22 -7.68
N LEU A 210 2.62 -4.33 -8.00
CA LEU A 210 2.40 -3.78 -9.33
C LEU A 210 2.69 -2.28 -9.31
N THR A 211 3.22 -1.77 -10.42
CA THR A 211 3.43 -0.33 -10.62
C THR A 211 2.90 0.10 -11.98
N PHE A 212 2.36 1.31 -12.03
CA PHE A 212 1.90 1.99 -13.24
C PHE A 212 1.80 3.50 -12.98
N GLU A 213 1.63 4.26 -14.03
CA GLU A 213 1.37 5.70 -13.94
C GLU A 213 -0.04 6.03 -14.46
N MET A 214 -0.63 7.05 -13.88
CA MET A 214 -1.85 7.71 -14.37
C MET A 214 -1.55 9.20 -14.58
N ASN A 215 -2.35 9.89 -15.40
CA ASN A 215 -2.25 11.32 -15.54
C ASN A 215 -2.37 12.01 -14.16
N ASP A 216 -1.62 13.09 -13.90
CA ASP A 216 -1.58 13.78 -12.62
C ASP A 216 -2.91 14.46 -12.23
N THR A 217 -3.85 14.59 -13.17
CA THR A 217 -5.24 14.97 -12.85
C THR A 217 -5.92 13.97 -11.92
N TYR A 218 -5.47 12.70 -11.89
CA TYR A 218 -5.89 11.69 -10.93
C TYR A 218 -5.08 11.81 -9.63
N GLY A 219 -5.12 12.98 -9.00
CA GLY A 219 -4.34 13.29 -7.80
C GLY A 219 -5.07 13.10 -6.47
N ASN A 220 -6.40 12.90 -6.47
CA ASN A 220 -7.19 12.78 -5.24
C ASN A 220 -7.20 11.34 -4.74
N VAL A 221 -6.76 11.12 -3.51
CA VAL A 221 -6.61 9.80 -2.89
C VAL A 221 -7.52 9.67 -1.69
N ALA A 222 -8.31 8.58 -1.65
CA ALA A 222 -9.03 8.17 -0.44
C ALA A 222 -8.73 6.70 -0.16
N TYR A 223 -8.63 6.30 1.11
CA TYR A 223 -8.35 4.91 1.47
C TYR A 223 -8.82 4.57 2.88
N LEU A 224 -9.10 3.30 3.10
CA LEU A 224 -9.29 2.69 4.42
C LEU A 224 -8.04 1.86 4.74
N GLY A 225 -7.22 2.34 5.64
CA GLY A 225 -5.92 1.73 5.98
C GLY A 225 -5.21 2.50 7.07
N ARG A 226 -3.93 2.17 7.34
CA ARG A 226 -3.13 2.92 8.32
C ARG A 226 -2.64 4.23 7.74
N GLY A 227 -2.79 5.28 8.50
CA GLY A 227 -2.37 6.64 8.16
C GLY A 227 -2.48 7.57 9.37
N ASP A 228 -2.44 8.89 9.17
CA ASP A 228 -2.30 9.66 7.92
C ASP A 228 -0.86 9.72 7.39
N ASN A 229 0.13 9.44 8.23
CA ASN A 229 1.54 9.39 7.84
C ASN A 229 1.90 8.11 7.08
N GLU A 230 3.09 8.08 6.49
CA GLU A 230 3.62 6.86 5.89
C GLU A 230 3.87 5.77 6.95
N THR A 231 3.54 4.55 6.58
CA THR A 231 3.72 3.36 7.42
C THR A 231 4.40 2.26 6.61
N TYR A 232 5.19 1.42 7.30
CA TYR A 232 5.88 0.25 6.74
C TYR A 232 5.69 -0.94 7.68
N SER A 233 5.98 -2.16 7.25
CA SER A 233 5.75 -3.38 8.02
C SER A 233 6.40 -3.37 9.41
N ASP A 234 7.54 -2.70 9.59
CA ASP A 234 8.25 -2.51 10.85
C ASP A 234 7.94 -1.15 11.53
N ARG A 235 6.99 -0.37 10.99
CA ARG A 235 6.67 0.99 11.43
C ARG A 235 5.16 1.26 11.30
N MET A 236 4.34 0.35 11.80
CA MET A 236 2.88 0.44 11.70
C MET A 236 2.23 1.17 12.88
N GLN A 237 2.87 1.20 14.04
CA GLN A 237 2.32 1.74 15.29
C GLN A 237 2.06 3.25 15.24
N SER A 238 2.70 3.97 14.31
CA SER A 238 2.48 5.42 14.10
C SER A 238 1.16 5.75 13.43
N GLY A 239 0.46 4.76 12.84
CA GLY A 239 -0.78 4.97 12.09
C GLY A 239 -1.95 4.15 12.62
N LYS A 240 -3.10 4.79 12.80
CA LYS A 240 -4.38 4.11 13.07
C LYS A 240 -5.06 3.74 11.75
N ILE A 241 -5.78 2.61 11.71
CA ILE A 241 -6.65 2.27 10.59
C ILE A 241 -7.88 3.16 10.67
N ALA A 242 -8.10 3.95 9.63
CA ALA A 242 -9.26 4.83 9.52
C ALA A 242 -9.51 5.15 8.04
N LEU A 243 -10.59 5.88 7.78
CA LEU A 243 -10.85 6.46 6.47
C LEU A 243 -10.06 7.76 6.34
N TYR A 244 -9.17 7.81 5.35
CA TYR A 244 -8.36 8.99 5.05
C TYR A 244 -8.65 9.53 3.67
N GLN A 245 -8.53 10.86 3.54
CA GLN A 245 -8.54 11.58 2.27
C GLN A 245 -7.29 12.45 2.19
N THR A 246 -6.59 12.38 1.08
CA THR A 246 -5.33 13.07 0.85
C THR A 246 -5.13 13.30 -0.65
N THR A 247 -3.94 13.72 -1.04
CA THR A 247 -3.55 13.84 -2.45
C THR A 247 -2.20 13.16 -2.68
N ALA A 248 -1.90 12.81 -3.93
CA ALA A 248 -0.59 12.28 -4.32
C ALA A 248 0.55 13.19 -3.83
N GLU A 249 0.35 14.51 -3.91
CA GLU A 249 1.33 15.50 -3.42
C GLU A 249 1.55 15.40 -1.91
N ARG A 250 0.49 15.24 -1.12
CA ARG A 250 0.58 15.13 0.35
C ARG A 250 1.08 13.77 0.81
N MET A 251 0.98 12.74 -0.02
CA MET A 251 1.56 11.43 0.28
C MET A 251 3.07 11.43 0.13
N PHE A 252 3.63 12.32 -0.71
CA PHE A 252 5.06 12.44 -0.90
C PHE A 252 5.70 13.27 0.22
N HIS A 253 6.74 12.72 0.85
CA HIS A 253 7.56 13.45 1.81
C HIS A 253 8.88 13.86 1.16
N TYR A 254 9.21 15.15 1.22
CA TYR A 254 10.44 15.72 0.67
C TYR A 254 11.63 15.47 1.61
N TYR A 255 12.11 14.24 1.66
CA TYR A 255 13.37 13.93 2.34
C TYR A 255 14.53 14.69 1.70
N VAL A 256 15.56 15.03 2.50
CA VAL A 256 16.74 15.77 2.02
C VAL A 256 17.39 15.09 0.83
N THR A 257 17.56 13.77 0.89
CA THR A 257 17.90 12.94 -0.27
C THR A 257 16.62 12.27 -0.75
N PRO A 258 16.17 12.50 -2.01
CA PRO A 258 15.01 11.84 -2.56
C PRO A 258 15.11 10.33 -2.46
N GLN A 259 14.04 9.68 -2.03
CA GLN A 259 13.98 8.26 -1.77
C GLN A 259 12.52 7.78 -1.75
N SER A 260 12.29 6.48 -1.62
CA SER A 260 10.94 5.92 -1.47
C SER A 260 10.23 6.52 -0.25
N THR A 261 8.98 6.91 -0.43
CA THR A 261 8.14 7.55 0.58
C THR A 261 6.67 7.30 0.31
N GLY A 262 5.80 7.67 1.24
CA GLY A 262 4.36 7.71 1.03
C GLY A 262 3.63 6.38 1.17
N ASN A 263 4.30 5.29 1.52
CA ASN A 263 3.66 3.98 1.68
C ASN A 263 2.58 3.99 2.78
N ARG A 264 1.49 3.28 2.55
CA ARG A 264 0.40 3.01 3.50
C ARG A 264 0.22 1.50 3.64
N THR A 265 0.11 1.03 4.87
CA THR A 265 -0.06 -0.40 5.21
C THR A 265 -1.48 -0.73 5.66
N ASP A 266 -1.80 -2.01 5.77
CA ASP A 266 -3.10 -2.51 6.24
C ASP A 266 -4.29 -1.89 5.47
N VAL A 267 -4.14 -1.67 4.17
CA VAL A 267 -5.14 -1.04 3.32
C VAL A 267 -6.19 -2.05 2.90
N ARG A 268 -7.47 -1.73 3.15
CA ARG A 268 -8.60 -2.56 2.73
C ARG A 268 -9.05 -2.19 1.33
N TRP A 269 -9.05 -0.91 1.04
CA TRP A 269 -9.32 -0.36 -0.27
C TRP A 269 -8.67 1.02 -0.44
N MET A 270 -8.41 1.40 -1.68
CA MET A 270 -7.99 2.75 -2.04
C MET A 270 -8.78 3.23 -3.26
N LYS A 271 -8.90 4.53 -3.38
CA LYS A 271 -9.52 5.23 -4.51
C LYS A 271 -8.59 6.33 -4.98
N LEU A 272 -8.39 6.41 -6.29
CA LEU A 272 -7.61 7.46 -6.95
C LEU A 272 -8.48 8.09 -8.03
N THR A 273 -8.74 9.40 -7.93
CA THR A 273 -9.71 10.08 -8.78
C THR A 273 -9.24 11.46 -9.22
N ASP A 274 -9.85 11.93 -10.29
CA ASP A 274 -9.82 13.33 -10.71
C ASP A 274 -10.79 14.20 -9.91
N GLU A 275 -10.88 15.49 -10.27
CA GLU A 275 -11.78 16.48 -9.65
C GLU A 275 -13.27 16.14 -9.83
N THR A 276 -13.63 15.34 -10.84
CA THR A 276 -15.02 14.90 -11.08
C THR A 276 -15.40 13.66 -10.27
N GLY A 277 -14.41 13.04 -9.62
CA GLY A 277 -14.56 11.80 -8.87
C GLY A 277 -14.46 10.53 -9.74
N GLN A 278 -14.10 10.65 -11.02
CA GLN A 278 -13.80 9.52 -11.89
C GLN A 278 -12.37 9.02 -11.63
N GLY A 279 -12.15 7.71 -11.83
CA GLY A 279 -10.83 7.10 -11.66
C GLY A 279 -10.91 5.62 -11.31
N ILE A 280 -9.99 5.15 -10.51
CA ILE A 280 -9.92 3.75 -10.07
C ILE A 280 -10.34 3.59 -8.62
N PHE A 281 -10.94 2.44 -8.34
CA PHE A 281 -11.16 1.92 -6.99
C PHE A 281 -10.51 0.53 -6.93
N VAL A 282 -9.66 0.32 -5.93
CA VAL A 282 -8.90 -0.92 -5.76
C VAL A 282 -9.23 -1.53 -4.40
N ASP A 283 -9.57 -2.80 -4.38
CA ASP A 283 -9.60 -3.62 -3.16
C ASP A 283 -8.85 -4.95 -3.39
N SER A 284 -8.65 -5.69 -2.33
CA SER A 284 -8.00 -6.99 -2.37
C SER A 284 -8.67 -7.95 -1.39
N ASN A 285 -8.48 -9.25 -1.60
CA ASN A 285 -8.96 -10.31 -0.70
C ASN A 285 -8.22 -10.35 0.65
N ARG A 286 -7.15 -9.60 0.79
CA ARG A 286 -6.38 -9.38 2.03
C ARG A 286 -5.91 -7.93 2.08
N PRO A 287 -5.59 -7.39 3.26
CA PRO A 287 -4.97 -6.07 3.35
C PRO A 287 -3.70 -6.00 2.51
N PHE A 288 -3.50 -4.88 1.82
CA PHE A 288 -2.37 -4.61 0.94
C PHE A 288 -1.68 -3.31 1.34
N GLN A 289 -0.64 -2.95 0.62
CA GLN A 289 0.06 -1.68 0.79
C GLN A 289 -0.02 -0.89 -0.50
N PHE A 290 0.05 0.43 -0.42
CA PHE A 290 0.09 1.27 -1.61
C PHE A 290 0.82 2.58 -1.37
N SER A 291 1.27 3.19 -2.44
CA SER A 291 1.64 4.60 -2.50
C SER A 291 1.18 5.21 -3.81
N VAL A 292 0.89 6.51 -3.78
CA VAL A 292 0.63 7.34 -4.97
C VAL A 292 1.47 8.59 -4.81
N ILE A 293 2.43 8.80 -5.70
CA ILE A 293 3.42 9.87 -5.59
C ILE A 293 3.61 10.59 -6.94
N PRO A 294 3.97 11.90 -6.94
CA PRO A 294 4.04 12.71 -8.16
C PRO A 294 5.37 12.56 -8.94
N PHE A 295 6.14 11.53 -8.67
CA PHE A 295 7.44 11.28 -9.30
C PHE A 295 7.59 9.81 -9.67
N ALA A 296 8.26 9.55 -10.80
CA ALA A 296 8.64 8.20 -11.21
C ALA A 296 9.77 7.64 -10.33
N ASP A 297 9.79 6.32 -10.14
CA ASP A 297 10.81 5.65 -9.31
C ASP A 297 12.24 5.89 -9.81
N ASP A 298 12.45 5.95 -11.11
CA ASP A 298 13.77 6.19 -11.68
C ASP A 298 14.26 7.63 -11.49
N VAL A 299 13.35 8.60 -11.39
CA VAL A 299 13.65 9.98 -11.02
C VAL A 299 14.12 10.03 -9.58
N LEU A 300 13.39 9.40 -8.66
CA LEU A 300 13.76 9.33 -7.25
C LEU A 300 15.08 8.60 -7.03
N GLU A 301 15.33 7.51 -7.74
CA GLU A 301 16.55 6.71 -7.61
C GLU A 301 17.82 7.46 -8.09
N LYS A 302 17.66 8.36 -9.06
CA LYS A 302 18.77 9.15 -9.63
C LYS A 302 19.00 10.47 -8.90
N ALA A 303 17.97 11.06 -8.31
CA ALA A 303 18.03 12.36 -7.67
C ALA A 303 18.92 12.34 -6.42
N ARG A 304 19.73 13.38 -6.25
CA ARG A 304 20.55 13.60 -5.06
C ARG A 304 20.00 14.70 -4.16
N HIS A 305 19.21 15.58 -4.73
CA HIS A 305 18.60 16.73 -4.07
C HIS A 305 17.15 16.90 -4.53
N ILE A 306 16.36 17.60 -3.75
CA ILE A 306 14.94 17.87 -4.07
C ILE A 306 14.79 18.61 -5.41
N ASN A 307 15.71 19.48 -5.77
CA ASN A 307 15.70 20.23 -7.00
C ASN A 307 16.09 19.41 -8.26
N ASP A 308 16.52 18.15 -8.07
CA ASP A 308 16.75 17.21 -9.17
C ASP A 308 15.46 16.47 -9.56
N LEU A 309 14.37 16.67 -8.80
CA LEU A 309 13.10 16.00 -9.04
C LEU A 309 12.34 16.65 -10.17
N GLU A 310 12.18 15.92 -11.27
CA GLU A 310 11.44 16.34 -12.45
C GLU A 310 10.07 15.63 -12.51
N ARG A 311 9.03 16.41 -12.81
CA ARG A 311 7.67 15.89 -13.00
C ARG A 311 7.46 15.58 -14.49
N ASN A 312 6.77 14.47 -14.75
CA ASN A 312 6.41 14.07 -16.11
C ASN A 312 4.91 14.24 -16.45
N GLY A 313 4.14 14.90 -15.56
CA GLY A 313 2.69 15.07 -15.69
C GLY A 313 1.88 13.85 -15.28
N HIS A 314 2.50 12.92 -14.55
CA HIS A 314 1.86 11.71 -14.07
C HIS A 314 2.02 11.55 -12.54
N VAL A 315 1.17 10.70 -11.97
CA VAL A 315 1.35 10.13 -10.64
C VAL A 315 1.73 8.66 -10.78
N THR A 316 2.73 8.23 -10.02
CA THR A 316 3.16 6.84 -9.95
C THR A 316 2.37 6.11 -8.87
N VAL A 317 1.73 5.02 -9.22
CA VAL A 317 0.93 4.17 -8.34
C VAL A 317 1.67 2.87 -8.08
N HIS A 318 1.80 2.52 -6.81
CA HIS A 318 2.25 1.21 -6.36
C HIS A 318 1.12 0.50 -5.63
N LEU A 319 0.89 -0.75 -5.97
CA LEU A 319 -0.06 -1.66 -5.30
C LEU A 319 0.73 -2.89 -4.87
N ASP A 320 1.07 -2.99 -3.60
CA ASP A 320 1.97 -4.01 -3.09
C ASP A 320 1.22 -5.05 -2.25
N ALA A 321 1.41 -6.32 -2.58
CA ALA A 321 1.04 -7.41 -1.69
C ALA A 321 1.90 -7.38 -0.43
N GLU A 322 3.20 -7.06 -0.60
CA GLU A 322 4.17 -6.91 0.48
C GLU A 322 5.21 -5.85 0.13
N GLN A 323 5.68 -5.13 1.13
CA GLN A 323 6.83 -4.24 1.05
C GLN A 323 7.69 -4.42 2.30
N ALA A 324 9.00 -4.45 2.12
CA ALA A 324 9.96 -4.57 3.22
C ALA A 324 9.87 -3.37 4.17
N GLY A 325 10.15 -3.60 5.42
CA GLY A 325 10.36 -2.55 6.40
C GLY A 325 11.50 -1.61 5.99
N VAL A 326 11.67 -0.53 6.74
CA VAL A 326 12.72 0.47 6.47
C VAL A 326 13.95 0.31 7.37
N GLY A 327 13.86 -0.44 8.47
CA GLY A 327 14.97 -0.67 9.38
C GLY A 327 15.56 0.61 9.97
N THR A 328 16.78 0.48 10.51
CA THR A 328 17.55 1.60 11.09
C THR A 328 19.05 1.54 10.73
N ALA A 329 19.41 0.96 9.58
CA ALA A 329 20.78 0.61 9.22
C ALA A 329 21.76 1.79 9.12
N THR A 330 21.27 3.02 9.07
CA THR A 330 22.14 4.22 9.14
C THR A 330 22.80 4.40 10.50
N CYS A 331 22.18 3.91 11.59
CA CYS A 331 22.70 4.01 12.96
C CYS A 331 22.37 2.80 13.83
N GLY A 332 21.75 1.76 13.27
CA GLY A 332 21.32 0.56 13.99
C GLY A 332 21.27 -0.67 13.08
N PRO A 333 20.45 -1.68 13.42
CA PRO A 333 20.30 -2.87 12.60
C PRO A 333 19.55 -2.59 11.30
N GLY A 334 19.81 -3.39 10.27
CA GLY A 334 18.99 -3.46 9.06
C GLY A 334 17.58 -4.01 9.34
N VAL A 335 16.80 -4.16 8.27
CA VAL A 335 15.44 -4.72 8.36
C VAL A 335 15.48 -6.11 8.97
N GLN A 336 14.69 -6.32 10.03
CA GLN A 336 14.60 -7.62 10.69
C GLN A 336 13.94 -8.67 9.79
N PRO A 337 14.27 -9.97 9.92
CA PRO A 337 13.79 -11.02 9.01
C PRO A 337 12.28 -11.06 8.81
N GLN A 338 11.49 -10.85 9.88
CA GLN A 338 10.03 -10.87 9.82
C GLN A 338 9.40 -9.70 9.05
N TYR A 339 10.17 -8.65 8.76
CA TYR A 339 9.73 -7.47 8.00
C TYR A 339 10.34 -7.40 6.59
N ARG A 340 10.99 -8.49 6.15
CA ARG A 340 11.48 -8.61 4.78
C ARG A 340 10.44 -9.26 3.89
N VAL A 341 10.48 -8.93 2.60
CA VAL A 341 9.67 -9.64 1.61
C VAL A 341 10.30 -11.03 1.39
N PRO A 342 9.55 -12.11 1.59
CA PRO A 342 10.05 -13.46 1.37
C PRO A 342 10.42 -13.70 -0.09
N VAL A 343 11.59 -14.31 -0.34
CA VAL A 343 12.03 -14.68 -1.70
C VAL A 343 11.58 -16.11 -2.00
N THR A 344 10.26 -16.26 -2.14
CA THR A 344 9.57 -17.53 -2.44
C THR A 344 8.47 -17.30 -3.46
N GLU A 345 7.83 -18.37 -3.97
CA GLU A 345 6.63 -18.20 -4.79
C GLU A 345 5.53 -17.51 -4.02
N GLN A 346 4.92 -16.49 -4.62
CA GLN A 346 3.87 -15.67 -4.01
C GLN A 346 2.78 -15.28 -5.02
N SER A 347 1.54 -15.11 -4.54
CA SER A 347 0.38 -14.71 -5.34
C SER A 347 -0.60 -13.84 -4.53
#